data_a955c4b53464d9eb481cee03e6859b8b
#
_entry.id   a955c4b53464d9eb481cee03e6859b8b
#
_cell.length_a   1.000
_cell.length_b   1.000
_cell.length_c   1.000
_cell.angle_alpha   90.00
_cell.angle_beta   90.00
_cell.angle_gamma   90.00
#
_symmetry.space_group_name_H-M   'P 1'
#
loop_
_entity.id
_entity.type
_entity.pdbx_description
1 polymer ?
#
loop_
_entity_poly.entity_id
_entity_poly.type
_entity_poly.pdbx_seq_one_letter_code
_entity_poly.pdbx_strand_id
1 'polypeptide(L)'
;MKSTLATLLITVLVNSIVAVNPEEQEGVKYANKCEVCKVVATELEARLDETGKTSEVLEIGYSLEDVKPKKEKEYKKSELRLVESLENVCDRILEYNIHKEREDSSRFAKGMSQTFKTLHGLVDKGVKVELGIPYELWDKPSVEITALKAQCENLIENHESDIEDWYNNKQGEVPLITYLCSERALKGQDDSCLKEKGDTGRAELTKDKKQRKKKKKKKSLNSAKSPESVPKNAKEEL
;
A
#
# COMPACT_ATOMS: atom_id res chain seq x y z
N MET A 1 48.07 22.45 -29.71
CA MET A 1 47.75 21.81 -28.43
C MET A 1 46.52 22.43 -27.70
N LYS A 2 46.25 23.73 -27.74
CA LYS A 2 45.03 24.33 -27.11
C LYS A 2 43.74 24.03 -27.84
N SER A 3 43.75 23.81 -29.16
CA SER A 3 42.58 23.52 -29.97
C SER A 3 42.05 22.09 -29.78
N THR A 4 42.92 21.12 -29.58
CA THR A 4 42.55 19.70 -29.39
C THR A 4 41.92 19.44 -28.01
N LEU A 5 42.29 20.23 -26.98
CA LEU A 5 41.71 20.13 -25.65
C LEU A 5 40.26 20.67 -25.64
N ALA A 6 40.01 21.74 -26.37
CA ALA A 6 38.68 22.35 -26.45
C ALA A 6 37.67 21.44 -27.16
N THR A 7 38.10 20.76 -28.24
CA THR A 7 37.24 19.80 -28.95
C THR A 7 36.93 18.55 -28.11
N LEU A 8 37.87 18.07 -27.31
CA LEU A 8 37.67 16.94 -26.41
C LEU A 8 36.73 17.26 -25.26
N LEU A 9 36.78 18.50 -24.72
CA LEU A 9 35.85 18.96 -23.69
C LEU A 9 34.41 19.12 -24.24
N ILE A 10 34.23 19.56 -25.47
CA ILE A 10 32.92 19.71 -26.11
C ILE A 10 32.28 18.32 -26.35
N THR A 11 33.07 17.32 -26.77
CA THR A 11 32.56 15.96 -27.00
C THR A 11 32.14 15.27 -25.71
N VAL A 12 32.79 15.56 -24.56
CA VAL A 12 32.39 15.01 -23.26
C VAL A 12 31.10 15.67 -22.76
N LEU A 13 30.89 16.96 -23.02
CA LEU A 13 29.68 17.68 -22.63
C LEU A 13 28.44 17.27 -23.44
N VAL A 14 28.61 16.86 -24.69
CA VAL A 14 27.50 16.43 -25.56
C VAL A 14 27.01 15.03 -25.23
N ASN A 15 27.83 14.19 -24.59
CA ASN A 15 27.44 12.83 -24.19
C ASN A 15 26.64 12.74 -22.87
N SER A 16 26.36 13.86 -22.20
CA SER A 16 25.44 13.91 -21.06
C SER A 16 23.98 14.05 -21.53
N ILE A 17 23.60 13.40 -22.63
CA ILE A 17 22.20 13.23 -22.98
C ILE A 17 21.63 12.24 -21.95
N VAL A 18 20.85 12.74 -21.03
CA VAL A 18 20.03 11.92 -20.14
C VAL A 18 19.20 11.00 -21.05
N ALA A 19 19.49 9.70 -21.00
CA ALA A 19 18.69 8.71 -21.70
C ALA A 19 17.30 8.70 -21.05
N VAL A 20 16.38 9.45 -21.65
CA VAL A 20 14.95 9.36 -21.28
C VAL A 20 14.46 8.00 -21.76
N ASN A 21 13.90 7.22 -20.87
CA ASN A 21 13.31 5.93 -21.24
C ASN A 21 12.24 6.16 -22.31
N PRO A 22 12.23 5.36 -23.39
CA PRO A 22 11.24 5.52 -24.48
C PRO A 22 9.79 5.48 -23.97
N GLU A 23 9.52 4.70 -22.91
CA GLU A 23 8.20 4.56 -22.29
C GLU A 23 7.73 5.85 -21.60
N GLU A 24 8.64 6.69 -21.08
CA GLU A 24 8.29 8.00 -20.52
C GLU A 24 7.81 8.97 -21.61
N GLN A 25 8.25 8.77 -22.87
CA GLN A 25 7.76 9.54 -24.01
C GLN A 25 6.32 9.21 -24.38
N GLU A 26 5.84 8.02 -24.04
CA GLU A 26 4.44 7.58 -24.22
C GLU A 26 3.50 7.98 -23.08
N GLY A 27 3.99 8.79 -22.12
CA GLY A 27 3.22 9.29 -20.98
C GLY A 27 3.17 8.35 -19.78
N VAL A 28 4.03 7.34 -19.75
CA VAL A 28 4.27 6.49 -18.59
C VAL A 28 5.22 7.21 -17.64
N LYS A 29 4.82 7.37 -16.38
CA LYS A 29 5.64 8.00 -15.34
C LYS A 29 5.91 7.03 -14.22
N TYR A 30 7.09 6.42 -14.23
CA TYR A 30 7.51 5.51 -13.18
C TYR A 30 7.67 6.19 -11.81
N ALA A 31 7.56 5.38 -10.75
CA ALA A 31 7.81 5.86 -9.40
C ALA A 31 9.29 6.20 -9.21
N ASN A 32 9.58 7.34 -8.59
CA ASN A 32 10.92 7.67 -8.15
C ASN A 32 11.25 6.97 -6.81
N LYS A 33 12.52 6.96 -6.42
CA LYS A 33 12.97 6.30 -5.19
C LYS A 33 12.23 6.77 -3.93
N CYS A 34 11.89 8.05 -3.86
CA CYS A 34 11.17 8.61 -2.73
C CYS A 34 9.75 8.05 -2.65
N GLU A 35 9.04 8.00 -3.78
CA GLU A 35 7.69 7.45 -3.87
C GLU A 35 7.66 5.96 -3.56
N VAL A 36 8.62 5.20 -4.09
CA VAL A 36 8.78 3.77 -3.78
C VAL A 36 8.93 3.57 -2.28
N CYS A 37 9.90 4.25 -1.65
CA CYS A 37 10.13 4.10 -0.22
C CYS A 37 8.91 4.49 0.62
N LYS A 38 8.23 5.57 0.26
CA LYS A 38 6.99 6.01 0.92
C LYS A 38 5.90 4.94 0.88
N VAL A 39 5.67 4.33 -0.29
CA VAL A 39 4.66 3.28 -0.45
C VAL A 39 5.05 2.04 0.35
N VAL A 40 6.30 1.58 0.24
CA VAL A 40 6.80 0.39 0.93
C VAL A 40 6.71 0.55 2.45
N ALA A 41 7.19 1.67 3.00
CA ALA A 41 7.12 1.92 4.43
C ALA A 41 5.67 1.95 4.93
N THR A 42 4.76 2.57 4.16
CA THR A 42 3.34 2.64 4.51
C THR A 42 2.68 1.25 4.52
N GLU A 43 2.98 0.41 3.51
CA GLU A 43 2.41 -0.94 3.44
C GLU A 43 2.96 -1.87 4.52
N LEU A 44 4.25 -1.79 4.79
CA LEU A 44 4.88 -2.61 5.83
C LEU A 44 4.37 -2.22 7.23
N GLU A 45 4.27 -0.92 7.55
CA GLU A 45 3.66 -0.49 8.82
C GLU A 45 2.20 -0.94 8.93
N ALA A 46 1.43 -0.84 7.84
CA ALA A 46 0.04 -1.31 7.82
C ALA A 46 -0.06 -2.82 8.06
N ARG A 47 0.85 -3.61 7.46
CA ARG A 47 0.91 -5.06 7.65
C ARG A 47 1.29 -5.42 9.08
N LEU A 48 2.28 -4.74 9.65
CA LEU A 48 2.67 -4.89 11.05
C LEU A 48 1.53 -4.49 12.01
N ASP A 49 0.76 -3.45 11.72
CA ASP A 49 -0.42 -3.08 12.51
C ASP A 49 -1.52 -4.16 12.45
N GLU A 50 -1.69 -4.83 11.32
CA GLU A 50 -2.65 -5.92 11.15
C GLU A 50 -2.25 -7.14 11.96
N THR A 51 -1.00 -7.59 11.83
CA THR A 51 -0.44 -8.77 12.52
C THR A 51 -0.23 -8.53 14.01
N GLY A 52 -0.02 -7.29 14.45
CA GLY A 52 0.19 -6.92 15.85
C GLY A 52 -1.04 -6.98 16.76
N LYS A 53 -2.22 -7.33 16.24
CA LYS A 53 -3.47 -7.40 17.02
C LYS A 53 -3.67 -8.73 17.72
N THR A 54 -2.86 -9.75 17.42
CA THR A 54 -2.95 -11.07 18.06
C THR A 54 -2.26 -11.04 19.43
N SER A 55 -2.77 -11.85 20.36
CA SER A 55 -2.18 -12.08 21.69
C SER A 55 -1.48 -13.45 21.75
N GLU A 56 -1.13 -13.99 20.60
CA GLU A 56 -0.48 -15.29 20.48
C GLU A 56 0.91 -15.30 21.11
N VAL A 57 1.27 -16.41 21.73
CA VAL A 57 2.58 -16.67 22.34
C VAL A 57 3.23 -17.81 21.59
N LEU A 58 4.46 -17.60 21.18
CA LEU A 58 5.27 -18.62 20.51
C LEU A 58 6.02 -19.43 21.55
N GLU A 59 5.87 -20.72 21.50
CA GLU A 59 6.59 -21.69 22.31
C GLU A 59 7.89 -22.09 21.57
N ILE A 60 9.04 -21.82 22.16
CA ILE A 60 10.34 -22.03 21.51
C ILE A 60 11.17 -23.01 22.31
N GLY A 61 11.73 -24.02 21.62
CA GLY A 61 12.73 -24.93 22.16
C GLY A 61 12.14 -26.00 23.06
N TYR A 62 11.69 -27.09 22.47
CA TYR A 62 11.31 -28.33 23.19
C TYR A 62 12.55 -29.15 23.47
N SER A 63 12.58 -29.80 24.69
CA SER A 63 13.52 -30.87 25.00
C SER A 63 12.81 -32.20 24.85
N LEU A 64 13.52 -33.23 24.45
CA LEU A 64 12.98 -34.60 24.37
C LEU A 64 12.51 -35.14 25.72
N GLU A 65 13.02 -34.55 26.82
CA GLU A 65 12.70 -34.99 28.20
C GLU A 65 11.66 -34.09 28.88
N ASP A 66 11.42 -32.87 28.37
CA ASP A 66 10.49 -31.92 28.96
C ASP A 66 9.27 -31.67 28.08
N VAL A 67 8.09 -31.82 28.69
CA VAL A 67 6.79 -31.54 28.02
C VAL A 67 6.54 -30.03 27.88
N LYS A 68 7.36 -29.16 28.51
CA LYS A 68 7.18 -27.72 28.52
C LYS A 68 8.17 -27.02 27.58
N PRO A 69 7.73 -25.99 26.85
CA PRO A 69 8.64 -25.18 26.03
C PRO A 69 9.69 -24.49 26.92
N LYS A 70 10.93 -24.40 26.43
CA LYS A 70 12.03 -23.73 27.16
C LYS A 70 11.88 -22.21 27.25
N LYS A 71 11.24 -21.61 26.28
CA LYS A 71 11.01 -20.17 26.20
C LYS A 71 9.65 -19.88 25.57
N GLU A 72 9.00 -18.86 26.08
CA GLU A 72 7.80 -18.27 25.50
C GLU A 72 8.17 -16.87 24.98
N LYS A 73 7.80 -16.53 23.76
CA LYS A 73 7.98 -15.21 23.18
C LYS A 73 6.65 -14.73 22.60
N GLU A 74 6.26 -13.52 22.92
CA GLU A 74 5.08 -12.89 22.31
C GLU A 74 5.26 -12.79 20.81
N TYR A 75 4.29 -13.26 20.03
CA TYR A 75 4.30 -13.17 18.58
C TYR A 75 4.56 -11.74 18.09
N LYS A 76 4.00 -10.73 18.77
CA LYS A 76 4.17 -9.31 18.44
C LYS A 76 5.62 -8.84 18.38
N LYS A 77 6.52 -9.50 19.14
CA LYS A 77 7.94 -9.18 19.25
C LYS A 77 8.84 -10.24 18.63
N SER A 78 8.24 -11.16 17.87
CA SER A 78 8.97 -12.26 17.26
C SER A 78 9.54 -11.88 15.89
N GLU A 79 10.67 -12.46 15.54
CA GLU A 79 11.24 -12.38 14.20
C GLU A 79 10.30 -13.01 13.16
N LEU A 80 9.57 -14.09 13.57
CA LEU A 80 8.57 -14.72 12.71
C LEU A 80 7.54 -13.71 12.19
N ARG A 81 7.03 -12.84 13.05
CA ARG A 81 6.10 -11.78 12.63
C ARG A 81 6.70 -10.83 11.60
N LEU A 82 7.99 -10.49 11.73
CA LEU A 82 8.66 -9.64 10.74
C LEU A 82 8.74 -10.37 9.40
N VAL A 83 9.20 -11.61 9.39
CA VAL A 83 9.28 -12.43 8.17
C VAL A 83 7.93 -12.56 7.50
N GLU A 84 6.88 -12.94 8.24
CA GLU A 84 5.51 -13.06 7.71
C GLU A 84 4.92 -11.72 7.24
N SER A 85 5.37 -10.60 7.83
CA SER A 85 4.93 -9.26 7.41
C SER A 85 5.66 -8.77 6.16
N LEU A 86 6.91 -9.17 5.95
CA LEU A 86 7.67 -8.90 4.74
C LEU A 86 7.22 -9.79 3.58
N GLU A 87 6.81 -11.03 3.89
CA GLU A 87 6.27 -11.92 2.89
C GLU A 87 5.03 -11.30 2.23
N ASN A 88 5.02 -11.25 0.92
CA ASN A 88 3.93 -10.72 0.10
C ASN A 88 3.57 -9.24 0.33
N VAL A 89 4.39 -8.45 1.07
CA VAL A 89 4.12 -7.01 1.24
C VAL A 89 4.13 -6.26 -0.09
N CYS A 90 5.02 -6.61 -1.02
CA CYS A 90 5.08 -6.01 -2.35
C CYS A 90 3.91 -6.43 -3.24
N ASP A 91 3.28 -7.58 -3.01
CA ASP A 91 2.06 -7.97 -3.73
C ASP A 91 0.88 -7.05 -3.39
N ARG A 92 0.86 -6.44 -2.21
CA ARG A 92 -0.16 -5.45 -1.84
C ARG A 92 -0.10 -4.18 -2.69
N ILE A 93 1.03 -3.93 -3.36
CA ILE A 93 1.18 -2.81 -4.30
C ILE A 93 0.28 -2.99 -5.52
N LEU A 94 -0.04 -4.23 -5.90
CA LEU A 94 -0.98 -4.50 -7.00
C LEU A 94 -2.42 -4.02 -6.71
N GLU A 95 -2.74 -3.67 -5.45
CA GLU A 95 -4.01 -3.03 -5.07
C GLU A 95 -4.02 -1.51 -5.36
N TYR A 96 -2.85 -0.93 -5.71
CA TYR A 96 -2.72 0.47 -6.05
C TYR A 96 -3.10 0.73 -7.50
N ASN A 97 -3.57 1.93 -7.74
CA ASN A 97 -3.85 2.44 -9.08
C ASN A 97 -3.23 3.83 -9.25
N ILE A 98 -3.05 4.22 -10.51
CA ILE A 98 -2.60 5.58 -10.85
C ILE A 98 -3.81 6.50 -10.88
N HIS A 99 -3.81 7.48 -9.99
CA HIS A 99 -4.77 8.56 -9.95
C HIS A 99 -4.23 9.75 -10.75
N LYS A 100 -4.42 9.73 -12.07
CA LYS A 100 -3.86 10.74 -13.02
C LYS A 100 -4.31 12.17 -12.73
N GLU A 101 -5.36 12.36 -11.92
CA GLU A 101 -5.80 13.65 -11.40
C GLU A 101 -4.87 14.27 -10.35
N ARG A 102 -3.83 13.53 -9.91
CA ARG A 102 -2.85 13.94 -8.90
C ARG A 102 -1.47 13.96 -9.54
N GLU A 103 -0.69 15.01 -9.25
CA GLU A 103 0.65 15.20 -9.83
C GLU A 103 1.77 14.72 -8.91
N ASP A 104 1.51 14.70 -7.60
CA ASP A 104 2.46 14.33 -6.55
C ASP A 104 2.50 12.82 -6.29
N SER A 105 3.22 12.39 -5.25
CA SER A 105 3.32 10.97 -4.86
C SER A 105 1.96 10.35 -4.50
N SER A 106 0.95 11.15 -4.21
CA SER A 106 -0.40 10.67 -3.91
C SER A 106 -1.12 10.11 -5.13
N ARG A 107 -0.55 10.25 -6.33
CA ARG A 107 -1.04 9.57 -7.53
C ARG A 107 -1.04 8.06 -7.40
N PHE A 108 -0.13 7.50 -6.60
CA PHE A 108 -0.15 6.10 -6.20
C PHE A 108 -1.07 5.91 -5.00
N ALA A 109 -2.29 5.43 -5.22
CA ALA A 109 -3.25 5.22 -4.15
C ALA A 109 -4.04 3.93 -4.35
N LYS A 110 -4.48 3.32 -3.23
CA LYS A 110 -5.30 2.12 -3.27
C LYS A 110 -6.70 2.42 -3.78
N GLY A 111 -7.21 1.48 -4.55
CA GLY A 111 -8.54 1.55 -5.12
C GLY A 111 -8.60 2.33 -6.42
N MET A 112 -9.74 2.28 -7.05
CA MET A 112 -10.00 2.85 -8.38
C MET A 112 -9.94 4.38 -8.35
N SER A 113 -9.28 5.00 -9.33
CA SER A 113 -9.26 6.45 -9.50
C SER A 113 -10.66 7.02 -9.76
N GLN A 114 -10.85 8.31 -9.54
CA GLN A 114 -12.14 8.96 -9.77
C GLN A 114 -12.55 8.88 -11.26
N THR A 115 -11.58 8.98 -12.16
CA THR A 115 -11.79 8.85 -13.59
C THR A 115 -12.35 7.46 -13.93
N PHE A 116 -11.70 6.39 -13.47
CA PHE A 116 -12.16 5.02 -13.73
C PHE A 116 -13.51 4.72 -13.07
N LYS A 117 -13.77 5.21 -11.85
CA LYS A 117 -15.09 5.12 -11.22
C LYS A 117 -16.20 5.72 -12.09
N THR A 118 -15.91 6.85 -12.72
CA THR A 118 -16.84 7.52 -13.62
C THR A 118 -17.06 6.71 -14.90
N LEU A 119 -15.97 6.20 -15.50
CA LEU A 119 -16.03 5.39 -16.72
C LEU A 119 -16.83 4.09 -16.51
N HIS A 120 -16.56 3.35 -15.44
CA HIS A 120 -17.34 2.17 -15.06
C HIS A 120 -18.84 2.52 -14.86
N GLY A 121 -19.10 3.62 -14.15
CA GLY A 121 -20.47 4.09 -13.95
C GLY A 121 -21.20 4.51 -15.24
N LEU A 122 -20.49 4.88 -16.30
CA LEU A 122 -21.09 5.12 -17.63
C LEU A 122 -21.40 3.80 -18.33
N VAL A 123 -20.50 2.83 -18.28
CA VAL A 123 -20.70 1.48 -18.83
C VAL A 123 -21.88 0.80 -18.15
N ASP A 124 -21.97 0.87 -16.82
CA ASP A 124 -23.10 0.32 -16.05
C ASP A 124 -24.46 0.92 -16.44
N LYS A 125 -24.45 2.16 -16.93
CA LYS A 125 -25.63 2.85 -17.46
C LYS A 125 -25.91 2.54 -18.95
N GLY A 126 -25.12 1.65 -19.55
CA GLY A 126 -25.28 1.25 -20.96
C GLY A 126 -24.62 2.21 -21.96
N VAL A 127 -23.80 3.16 -21.53
CA VAL A 127 -23.05 4.04 -22.43
C VAL A 127 -21.85 3.29 -22.98
N LYS A 128 -21.72 3.28 -24.31
CA LYS A 128 -20.53 2.69 -24.96
C LYS A 128 -19.34 3.61 -24.74
N VAL A 129 -18.32 3.09 -24.04
CA VAL A 129 -17.06 3.79 -23.77
C VAL A 129 -15.93 3.05 -24.47
N GLU A 130 -15.14 3.74 -25.28
CA GLU A 130 -14.00 3.20 -26.00
C GLU A 130 -12.72 3.91 -25.53
N LEU A 131 -11.83 3.15 -24.85
CA LEU A 131 -10.53 3.65 -24.34
C LEU A 131 -9.33 3.15 -25.15
N GLY A 132 -9.56 2.43 -26.26
CA GLY A 132 -8.50 1.79 -27.03
C GLY A 132 -7.94 0.52 -26.41
N ILE A 133 -8.39 0.14 -25.21
CA ILE A 133 -8.08 -1.12 -24.53
C ILE A 133 -9.37 -1.88 -24.23
N PRO A 134 -9.38 -3.23 -24.27
CA PRO A 134 -10.52 -4.05 -23.91
C PRO A 134 -11.00 -3.77 -22.49
N TYR A 135 -12.31 -3.83 -22.24
CA TYR A 135 -12.91 -3.56 -20.93
C TYR A 135 -12.37 -4.47 -19.81
N GLU A 136 -12.06 -5.72 -20.13
CA GLU A 136 -11.52 -6.73 -19.23
C GLU A 136 -10.10 -6.36 -18.70
N LEU A 137 -9.44 -5.42 -19.35
CA LEU A 137 -8.11 -4.94 -18.96
C LEU A 137 -8.15 -3.64 -18.15
N TRP A 138 -9.32 -3.03 -17.96
CA TRP A 138 -9.44 -1.75 -17.25
C TRP A 138 -9.05 -1.85 -15.77
N ASP A 139 -9.28 -3.02 -15.16
CA ASP A 139 -8.97 -3.28 -13.75
C ASP A 139 -7.61 -3.96 -13.55
N LYS A 140 -6.83 -4.14 -14.61
CA LYS A 140 -5.49 -4.72 -14.48
C LYS A 140 -4.49 -3.65 -14.03
N PRO A 141 -3.52 -4.03 -13.17
CA PRO A 141 -2.46 -3.12 -12.77
C PRO A 141 -1.74 -2.53 -13.98
N SER A 142 -1.49 -1.22 -13.95
CA SER A 142 -0.72 -0.56 -15.00
C SER A 142 0.76 -0.96 -14.96
N VAL A 143 1.50 -0.63 -16.02
CA VAL A 143 2.94 -0.89 -16.10
C VAL A 143 3.70 -0.17 -14.98
N GLU A 144 3.27 1.03 -14.59
CA GLU A 144 3.87 1.79 -13.48
C GLU A 144 3.69 1.05 -12.13
N ILE A 145 2.53 0.41 -11.92
CA ILE A 145 2.25 -0.34 -10.69
C ILE A 145 3.06 -1.64 -10.65
N THR A 146 3.19 -2.33 -11.78
CA THR A 146 4.03 -3.54 -11.85
C THR A 146 5.51 -3.21 -11.68
N ALA A 147 5.98 -2.09 -12.23
CA ALA A 147 7.32 -1.58 -11.99
C ALA A 147 7.53 -1.16 -10.52
N LEU A 148 6.53 -0.51 -9.90
CA LEU A 148 6.57 -0.14 -8.49
C LEU A 148 6.68 -1.38 -7.58
N LYS A 149 6.00 -2.49 -7.93
CA LYS A 149 6.16 -3.76 -7.24
C LYS A 149 7.61 -4.27 -7.32
N ALA A 150 8.21 -4.32 -8.51
CA ALA A 150 9.60 -4.75 -8.68
C ALA A 150 10.59 -3.84 -7.93
N GLN A 151 10.33 -2.52 -7.92
CA GLN A 151 11.12 -1.56 -7.13
C GLN A 151 10.95 -1.76 -5.61
N CYS A 152 9.77 -2.19 -5.15
CA CYS A 152 9.53 -2.57 -3.76
C CYS A 152 10.39 -3.76 -3.35
N GLU A 153 10.39 -4.83 -4.15
CA GLU A 153 11.20 -6.02 -3.91
C GLU A 153 12.68 -5.67 -3.79
N ASN A 154 13.21 -4.89 -4.73
CA ASN A 154 14.58 -4.39 -4.68
C ASN A 154 14.86 -3.52 -3.45
N LEU A 155 13.94 -2.67 -3.04
CA LEU A 155 14.13 -1.81 -1.85
C LEU A 155 14.22 -2.65 -0.57
N ILE A 156 13.34 -3.63 -0.42
CA ILE A 156 13.32 -4.53 0.75
C ILE A 156 14.62 -5.34 0.79
N GLU A 157 15.03 -5.94 -0.33
CA GLU A 157 16.27 -6.72 -0.41
C GLU A 157 17.51 -5.89 -0.02
N ASN A 158 17.60 -4.65 -0.51
CA ASN A 158 18.73 -3.78 -0.22
C ASN A 158 18.75 -3.22 1.21
N HIS A 159 17.62 -3.19 1.90
CA HIS A 159 17.45 -2.60 3.23
C HIS A 159 16.89 -3.57 4.27
N GLU A 160 17.00 -4.89 4.03
CA GLU A 160 16.48 -5.91 4.95
C GLU A 160 17.03 -5.74 6.36
N SER A 161 18.35 -5.57 6.49
CA SER A 161 19.03 -5.35 7.78
C SER A 161 18.59 -4.05 8.48
N ASP A 162 18.30 -2.99 7.72
CA ASP A 162 17.80 -1.73 8.28
C ASP A 162 16.36 -1.89 8.80
N ILE A 163 15.53 -2.63 8.10
CA ILE A 163 14.16 -2.93 8.50
C ILE A 163 14.14 -3.80 9.76
N GLU A 164 15.03 -4.80 9.82
CA GLU A 164 15.19 -5.67 10.99
C GLU A 164 15.65 -4.87 12.22
N ASP A 165 16.67 -4.00 12.07
CA ASP A 165 17.14 -3.14 13.15
C ASP A 165 16.03 -2.19 13.65
N TRP A 166 15.26 -1.60 12.74
CA TRP A 166 14.11 -0.78 13.12
C TRP A 166 13.07 -1.58 13.88
N TYR A 167 12.73 -2.78 13.38
CA TYR A 167 11.72 -3.63 13.99
C TYR A 167 12.08 -4.03 15.42
N ASN A 168 13.34 -4.43 15.65
CA ASN A 168 13.82 -4.91 16.94
C ASN A 168 14.06 -3.78 17.95
N ASN A 169 14.54 -2.61 17.48
CA ASN A 169 15.10 -1.59 18.36
C ASN A 169 14.36 -0.26 18.34
N LYS A 170 13.57 0.04 17.30
CA LYS A 170 12.97 1.37 17.09
C LYS A 170 11.45 1.35 16.84
N GLN A 171 10.87 0.18 16.71
CA GLN A 171 9.43 0.05 16.49
C GLN A 171 8.65 0.71 17.64
N GLY A 172 7.72 1.62 17.28
CA GLY A 172 6.93 2.38 18.24
C GLY A 172 7.57 3.68 18.74
N GLU A 173 8.87 3.90 18.54
CA GLU A 173 9.57 5.15 18.86
C GLU A 173 9.70 6.04 17.62
N VAL A 174 10.15 5.47 16.51
CA VAL A 174 10.38 6.19 15.26
C VAL A 174 9.53 5.55 14.14
N PRO A 175 8.76 6.32 13.37
CA PRO A 175 8.04 5.80 12.21
C PRO A 175 9.01 5.18 11.20
N LEU A 176 8.62 4.05 10.60
CA LEU A 176 9.44 3.36 9.60
C LEU A 176 9.79 4.28 8.42
N ILE A 177 8.83 5.10 8.00
CA ILE A 177 9.04 6.06 6.90
C ILE A 177 10.19 7.02 7.18
N THR A 178 10.37 7.47 8.43
CA THR A 178 11.49 8.34 8.81
C THR A 178 12.78 7.54 8.85
N TYR A 179 12.78 6.41 9.53
CA TYR A 179 13.96 5.60 9.74
C TYR A 179 14.51 4.98 8.45
N LEU A 180 13.65 4.36 7.66
CA LEU A 180 14.05 3.70 6.41
C LEU A 180 14.24 4.71 5.27
N CYS A 181 13.24 5.58 5.04
CA CYS A 181 13.29 6.43 3.86
C CYS A 181 14.19 7.65 4.07
N SER A 182 13.94 8.46 5.10
CA SER A 182 14.65 9.73 5.26
C SER A 182 16.12 9.54 5.65
N GLU A 183 16.40 8.62 6.59
CA GLU A 183 17.74 8.47 7.15
C GLU A 183 18.65 7.51 6.36
N ARG A 184 18.10 6.58 5.58
CA ARG A 184 18.84 5.52 4.90
C ARG A 184 18.65 5.52 3.39
N ALA A 185 17.52 5.08 2.89
CA ALA A 185 17.28 4.88 1.45
C ALA A 185 17.44 6.15 0.62
N LEU A 186 17.05 7.32 1.16
CA LEU A 186 17.13 8.62 0.50
C LEU A 186 18.22 9.52 1.06
N LYS A 187 19.14 9.00 1.84
CA LYS A 187 20.21 9.82 2.45
C LYS A 187 20.94 10.64 1.39
N GLY A 188 20.81 11.98 1.51
CA GLY A 188 21.41 12.91 0.55
C GLY A 188 20.68 13.05 -0.79
N GLN A 189 19.48 12.48 -0.92
CA GLN A 189 18.59 12.62 -2.07
C GLN A 189 17.36 13.45 -1.71
N ASP A 190 16.52 13.76 -2.71
CA ASP A 190 15.27 14.48 -2.49
C ASP A 190 14.25 13.62 -1.71
N ASP A 191 13.83 14.13 -0.57
CA ASP A 191 12.85 13.52 0.34
C ASP A 191 11.50 14.28 0.35
N SER A 192 11.29 15.19 -0.59
CA SER A 192 10.11 16.07 -0.63
C SER A 192 8.79 15.31 -0.66
N CYS A 193 8.76 14.16 -1.34
CA CYS A 193 7.57 13.32 -1.43
C CYS A 193 7.09 12.80 -0.06
N LEU A 194 7.99 12.65 0.92
CA LEU A 194 7.62 12.19 2.27
C LEU A 194 6.80 13.22 3.03
N LYS A 195 6.94 14.50 2.68
CA LYS A 195 6.28 15.65 3.31
C LYS A 195 4.91 15.95 2.68
N GLU A 196 4.65 15.38 1.51
CA GLU A 196 3.37 15.54 0.83
C GLU A 196 2.26 14.88 1.64
N LYS A 197 1.20 15.64 1.92
CA LYS A 197 0.00 15.15 2.58
C LYS A 197 -0.89 14.42 1.58
N GLY A 198 -0.43 13.27 1.12
CA GLY A 198 -1.23 12.40 0.28
C GLY A 198 -2.25 11.64 1.11
N ASP A 199 -3.48 11.57 0.61
CA ASP A 199 -4.48 10.63 1.11
C ASP A 199 -4.04 9.22 0.63
N THR A 200 -3.24 8.54 1.43
CA THR A 200 -2.73 7.18 1.15
C THR A 200 -3.85 6.14 1.23
N GLY A 201 -5.06 6.44 0.77
CA GLY A 201 -6.21 5.53 0.73
C GLY A 201 -6.65 4.97 2.09
N ARG A 202 -5.78 5.07 3.11
CA ARG A 202 -6.02 4.58 4.49
C ARG A 202 -7.16 5.33 5.16
N ALA A 203 -7.30 6.64 4.88
CA ALA A 203 -8.37 7.46 5.43
C ALA A 203 -9.74 7.14 4.80
N GLU A 204 -9.79 6.78 3.52
CA GLU A 204 -11.04 6.35 2.86
C GLU A 204 -11.45 4.95 3.29
N LEU A 205 -10.52 3.99 3.33
CA LEU A 205 -10.80 2.63 3.81
C LEU A 205 -11.29 2.59 5.26
N THR A 206 -10.78 3.49 6.11
CA THR A 206 -11.26 3.62 7.50
C THR A 206 -12.61 4.32 7.58
N LYS A 207 -12.89 5.29 6.71
CA LYS A 207 -14.20 5.95 6.60
C LYS A 207 -15.25 4.97 6.07
N ASP A 208 -14.94 4.20 5.04
CA ASP A 208 -15.87 3.19 4.48
C ASP A 208 -16.14 2.04 5.45
N LYS A 209 -15.11 1.53 6.15
CA LYS A 209 -15.30 0.52 7.21
C LYS A 209 -16.13 1.08 8.37
N LYS A 210 -15.95 2.35 8.74
CA LYS A 210 -16.71 3.02 9.80
C LYS A 210 -18.15 3.30 9.39
N GLN A 211 -18.40 3.66 8.12
CA GLN A 211 -19.74 3.84 7.57
C GLN A 211 -20.49 2.52 7.40
N ARG A 212 -19.82 1.45 6.92
CA ARG A 212 -20.41 0.10 6.83
C ARG A 212 -20.77 -0.46 8.20
N LYS A 213 -19.92 -0.25 9.23
CA LYS A 213 -20.24 -0.62 10.62
C LYS A 213 -21.43 0.18 11.17
N LYS A 214 -21.52 1.49 10.89
CA LYS A 214 -22.67 2.33 11.29
C LYS A 214 -23.95 1.91 10.58
N LYS A 215 -23.92 1.57 9.26
CA LYS A 215 -25.08 1.07 8.51
C LYS A 215 -25.55 -0.29 9.01
N LYS A 216 -24.63 -1.23 9.33
CA LYS A 216 -24.98 -2.53 9.93
C LYS A 216 -25.61 -2.36 11.32
N LYS A 217 -25.05 -1.48 12.17
CA LYS A 217 -25.60 -1.22 13.51
C LYS A 217 -26.98 -0.54 13.47
N LYS A 218 -27.23 0.36 12.50
CA LYS A 218 -28.56 0.94 12.27
C LYS A 218 -29.57 -0.08 11.77
N LYS A 219 -29.16 -1.03 10.91
CA LYS A 219 -30.03 -2.08 10.37
C LYS A 219 -30.42 -3.09 11.45
N SER A 220 -29.53 -3.45 12.37
CA SER A 220 -29.81 -4.33 13.50
C SER A 220 -30.70 -3.65 14.57
N LEU A 221 -30.58 -2.32 14.78
CA LEU A 221 -31.47 -1.60 15.69
C LEU A 221 -32.90 -1.45 15.15
N ASN A 222 -33.04 -1.31 13.83
CA ASN A 222 -34.38 -1.17 13.22
C ASN A 222 -35.10 -2.53 13.09
N SER A 223 -34.38 -3.65 13.00
CA SER A 223 -34.99 -4.98 13.04
C SER A 223 -35.44 -5.41 14.45
N ALA A 224 -34.90 -4.79 15.49
CA ALA A 224 -35.28 -5.05 16.88
C ALA A 224 -36.48 -4.19 17.36
N LYS A 225 -36.99 -3.27 16.53
CA LYS A 225 -38.08 -2.35 16.84
C LYS A 225 -39.35 -2.61 16.03
N SER A 226 -39.60 -3.82 15.58
CA SER A 226 -40.91 -4.20 15.01
C SER A 226 -41.82 -4.64 16.14
N PRO A 227 -42.95 -3.96 16.38
CA PRO A 227 -43.87 -4.36 17.43
C PRO A 227 -44.62 -5.63 16.99
N GLU A 228 -44.60 -6.60 17.84
CA GLU A 228 -45.43 -7.82 17.80
C GLU A 228 -46.89 -7.44 17.82
N SER A 229 -47.57 -7.64 16.71
CA SER A 229 -49.04 -7.50 16.64
C SER A 229 -49.69 -8.77 17.19
N VAL A 230 -50.22 -8.63 18.40
CA VAL A 230 -51.09 -9.62 19.06
C VAL A 230 -52.38 -9.83 18.21
N PRO A 231 -52.77 -11.04 17.85
CA PRO A 231 -54.09 -11.29 17.27
C PRO A 231 -55.13 -11.29 18.38
N LYS A 232 -56.08 -10.35 18.31
CA LYS A 232 -57.26 -10.38 19.13
C LYS A 232 -58.21 -11.48 18.63
N ASN A 233 -58.52 -12.42 19.52
CA ASN A 233 -59.64 -13.31 19.43
C ASN A 233 -60.96 -12.53 19.23
N ALA A 234 -61.74 -12.91 18.23
CA ALA A 234 -63.15 -12.67 18.21
C ALA A 234 -63.85 -14.03 18.32
N LYS A 235 -64.54 -14.17 19.44
CA LYS A 235 -65.65 -15.15 19.63
C LYS A 235 -66.87 -14.67 18.86
N GLU A 236 -67.68 -15.63 18.56
CA GLU A 236 -69.16 -15.71 18.57
C GLU A 236 -69.70 -16.24 17.26
N GLU A 237 -70.29 -17.37 17.40
CA GLU A 237 -71.67 -17.77 17.65
C GLU A 237 -72.54 -17.90 16.40
N LEU A 238 -73.07 -19.03 16.27
CA LEU A 238 -74.28 -19.66 15.81
C LEU A 238 -74.12 -20.64 14.69
#